data_9da38c4218c5eef117af76b923c44416
#
_entry.id   9da38c4218c5eef117af76b923c44416
#
_cell.length_a   1.000
_cell.length_b   1.000
_cell.length_c   1.000
_cell.angle_alpha   90.00
_cell.angle_beta   90.00
_cell.angle_gamma   90.00
#
_symmetry.space_group_name_H-M   'P 1'
#
loop_
_entity.id
_entity.type
_entity.pdbx_description
1 polymer ?
#
loop_
_entity_poly.entity_id
_entity_poly.type
_entity_poly.pdbx_seq_one_letter_code
_entity_poly.pdbx_strand_id
1 'polypeptide(L)'
;MSNVSPQASPTPWPRPELTPQAWAEVARRIACQHPQRLSRAQWMEALLWIRDKQSRTVPLRLNPIQSKLEHELCGRDFILKPRQVGCSTLVEALFYHDTRLKENRRTVVIAHDLDSTERIFQMVKLFEQMLPESERARLPAKRSNRRELYWPKLNSEFYVGTAGSVTFGRGQTIDNVHASEFAFWPKPEDALASILEAVPASGRVVIETTPHGRNYAWQFWQKQAEGDPGLPRFKRHFFSWWDDPGYRMQGCLDPDGLSDEERQLREDHGLDDGQLLWRRAKRFQLGERFDQEYPEDPARCFLRSGRPVFGEEAVGWLQSQPWLSGDEHEAIWEEPEPKAYYVIGADPAEGLAEGDPSAAVVVRRPEDASTPARMVARMRGQWPPDVFAAKLHALSKRYREAELVVERNNHGHSVLMELKYLGAYVWRDIQRAGGQAEPGFLTTQASKTVLVDRLDKGLREKCLLVPCEATIGEMAAYQHLDDGSLGAPSGAHDDLVIALGLAMYVCLQPRAVSQIRWI
;
A
#
# COMPACT_ATOMS: atom_id res chain seq x y z
N MET A 1 -3.16 -58.92 1.62
CA MET A 1 -4.15 -58.27 0.75
C MET A 1 -5.35 -57.95 1.60
N SER A 2 -5.38 -56.82 2.25
CA SER A 2 -6.46 -56.35 3.13
C SER A 2 -7.33 -55.36 2.34
N ASN A 3 -8.56 -55.79 2.05
CA ASN A 3 -9.60 -54.97 1.42
C ASN A 3 -9.98 -53.81 2.35
N VAL A 4 -9.60 -52.60 1.97
CA VAL A 4 -10.17 -51.37 2.52
C VAL A 4 -11.42 -51.05 1.70
N SER A 5 -12.57 -51.19 2.31
CA SER A 5 -13.87 -50.78 1.74
C SER A 5 -13.85 -49.24 1.52
N PRO A 6 -14.38 -48.72 0.41
CA PRO A 6 -14.49 -47.31 0.18
C PRO A 6 -15.45 -46.71 1.22
N GLN A 7 -14.97 -45.68 1.93
CA GLN A 7 -15.81 -44.86 2.81
C GLN A 7 -16.96 -44.27 1.99
N ALA A 8 -18.18 -44.51 2.47
CA ALA A 8 -19.37 -43.93 1.88
C ALA A 8 -19.28 -42.41 1.82
N SER A 9 -19.48 -41.84 0.63
CA SER A 9 -19.68 -40.43 0.43
C SER A 9 -20.79 -39.92 1.36
N PRO A 10 -20.63 -38.72 1.95
CA PRO A 10 -21.67 -38.16 2.82
C PRO A 10 -22.98 -38.05 2.03
N THR A 11 -24.02 -38.63 2.60
CA THR A 11 -25.38 -38.63 2.06
C THR A 11 -25.80 -37.18 1.72
N PRO A 12 -26.34 -36.95 0.53
CA PRO A 12 -26.85 -35.65 0.16
C PRO A 12 -27.96 -35.20 1.10
N TRP A 13 -28.02 -33.91 1.34
CA TRP A 13 -29.04 -33.26 2.17
C TRP A 13 -30.45 -33.73 1.84
N PRO A 14 -31.28 -33.79 2.86
CA PRO A 14 -32.47 -34.59 2.87
C PRO A 14 -33.63 -33.97 2.10
N ARG A 15 -34.47 -34.82 1.79
CA ARG A 15 -35.75 -34.84 1.08
C ARG A 15 -36.50 -33.51 0.89
N PRO A 16 -37.11 -33.30 -0.29
CA PRO A 16 -37.77 -32.04 -0.72
C PRO A 16 -39.07 -31.66 0.02
N GLU A 17 -39.40 -32.36 1.10
CA GLU A 17 -40.68 -32.19 1.81
C GLU A 17 -40.69 -31.15 2.94
N LEU A 18 -39.50 -30.61 3.32
CA LEU A 18 -39.42 -29.57 4.32
C LEU A 18 -39.28 -28.19 3.67
N THR A 19 -40.02 -27.23 4.19
CA THR A 19 -39.86 -25.81 3.76
C THR A 19 -38.45 -25.31 4.08
N PRO A 20 -37.94 -24.30 3.38
CA PRO A 20 -36.63 -23.70 3.68
C PRO A 20 -36.49 -23.25 5.14
N GLN A 21 -37.58 -22.79 5.77
CA GLN A 21 -37.62 -22.41 7.19
C GLN A 21 -37.47 -23.64 8.13
N ALA A 22 -38.13 -24.74 7.82
CA ALA A 22 -37.99 -25.98 8.57
C ALA A 22 -36.58 -26.57 8.46
N TRP A 23 -35.97 -26.46 7.30
CA TRP A 23 -34.57 -26.84 7.08
C TRP A 23 -33.60 -25.97 7.89
N ALA A 24 -33.80 -24.66 7.92
CA ALA A 24 -32.99 -23.76 8.74
C ALA A 24 -33.07 -24.13 10.23
N GLU A 25 -34.24 -24.50 10.72
CA GLU A 25 -34.42 -24.94 12.12
C GLU A 25 -33.74 -26.28 12.41
N VAL A 26 -33.83 -27.24 11.52
CA VAL A 26 -33.13 -28.53 11.64
C VAL A 26 -31.61 -28.32 11.62
N ALA A 27 -31.10 -27.55 10.69
CA ALA A 27 -29.67 -27.21 10.61
C ALA A 27 -29.19 -26.51 11.90
N ARG A 28 -29.99 -25.56 12.42
CA ARG A 28 -29.69 -24.87 13.68
C ARG A 28 -29.62 -25.83 14.86
N ARG A 29 -30.57 -26.77 14.96
CA ARG A 29 -30.58 -27.80 16.01
C ARG A 29 -29.35 -28.72 15.90
N ILE A 30 -29.00 -29.19 14.71
CA ILE A 30 -27.80 -29.99 14.48
C ILE A 30 -26.54 -29.22 14.84
N ALA A 31 -26.45 -27.95 14.43
CA ALA A 31 -25.30 -27.10 14.73
C ALA A 31 -25.08 -26.91 16.23
N CYS A 32 -26.16 -26.81 17.01
CA CYS A 32 -26.09 -26.69 18.47
C CYS A 32 -25.76 -27.99 19.17
N GLN A 33 -26.37 -29.09 18.76
CA GLN A 33 -26.24 -30.39 19.45
C GLN A 33 -25.05 -31.24 18.96
N HIS A 34 -24.74 -31.14 17.69
CA HIS A 34 -23.75 -31.97 17.00
C HIS A 34 -22.94 -31.17 15.99
N PRO A 35 -22.20 -30.11 16.40
CA PRO A 35 -21.48 -29.25 15.49
C PRO A 35 -20.49 -29.98 14.58
N GLN A 36 -19.94 -31.11 15.06
CA GLN A 36 -19.02 -31.94 14.29
C GLN A 36 -19.66 -32.68 13.09
N ARG A 37 -21.00 -32.69 12.99
CA ARG A 37 -21.74 -33.29 11.87
C ARG A 37 -21.96 -32.34 10.71
N LEU A 38 -21.59 -31.08 10.88
CA LEU A 38 -21.71 -30.06 9.86
C LEU A 38 -20.33 -29.66 9.34
N SER A 39 -20.25 -29.31 8.06
CA SER A 39 -19.10 -28.61 7.56
C SER A 39 -19.04 -27.21 8.22
N ARG A 40 -17.87 -26.58 8.19
CA ARG A 40 -17.66 -25.23 8.72
C ARG A 40 -18.64 -24.23 8.08
N ALA A 41 -18.79 -24.26 6.76
CA ALA A 41 -19.74 -23.42 6.04
C ALA A 41 -21.19 -23.65 6.51
N GLN A 42 -21.62 -24.91 6.63
CA GLN A 42 -22.96 -25.25 7.11
C GLN A 42 -23.23 -24.77 8.54
N TRP A 43 -22.23 -24.86 9.43
CA TRP A 43 -22.35 -24.37 10.80
C TRP A 43 -22.52 -22.85 10.81
N MET A 44 -21.69 -22.13 10.05
CA MET A 44 -21.77 -20.67 9.96
C MET A 44 -23.13 -20.21 9.41
N GLU A 45 -23.60 -20.81 8.32
CA GLU A 45 -24.90 -20.46 7.74
C GLU A 45 -26.10 -20.83 8.62
N ALA A 46 -25.98 -21.86 9.48
CA ALA A 46 -27.02 -22.25 10.40
C ALA A 46 -27.18 -21.32 11.60
N LEU A 47 -26.06 -20.71 12.07
CA LEU A 47 -26.04 -20.01 13.35
C LEU A 47 -25.72 -18.53 13.27
N LEU A 48 -24.94 -18.09 12.27
CA LEU A 48 -24.44 -16.73 12.24
C LEU A 48 -25.37 -15.77 11.52
N TRP A 49 -25.38 -14.54 12.01
CA TRP A 49 -26.15 -13.43 11.47
C TRP A 49 -25.24 -12.25 11.18
N ILE A 50 -25.52 -11.54 10.10
CA ILE A 50 -24.75 -10.41 9.62
C ILE A 50 -25.64 -9.18 9.42
N ARG A 51 -25.03 -8.01 9.29
CA ARG A 51 -25.68 -6.83 8.70
C ARG A 51 -25.45 -6.81 7.21
N ASP A 52 -26.54 -6.76 6.43
CA ASP A 52 -26.45 -6.61 4.97
C ASP A 52 -26.13 -5.15 4.54
N LYS A 53 -25.96 -4.95 3.22
CA LYS A 53 -25.69 -3.62 2.64
C LYS A 53 -26.82 -2.59 2.89
N GLN A 54 -28.02 -3.03 3.30
CA GLN A 54 -29.16 -2.20 3.68
C GLN A 54 -29.28 -2.05 5.21
N SER A 55 -28.26 -2.39 5.98
CA SER A 55 -28.21 -2.34 7.45
C SER A 55 -29.23 -3.24 8.15
N ARG A 56 -29.79 -4.25 7.49
CA ARG A 56 -30.70 -5.24 8.07
C ARG A 56 -29.90 -6.38 8.67
N THR A 57 -30.35 -6.91 9.80
CA THR A 57 -29.78 -8.13 10.38
C THR A 57 -30.40 -9.35 9.69
N VAL A 58 -29.58 -10.11 8.99
CA VAL A 58 -29.99 -11.27 8.19
C VAL A 58 -29.11 -12.49 8.51
N PRO A 59 -29.62 -13.73 8.32
CA PRO A 59 -28.76 -14.90 8.42
C PRO A 59 -27.61 -14.85 7.43
N LEU A 60 -26.42 -15.30 7.85
CA LEU A 60 -25.28 -15.44 6.94
C LEU A 60 -25.63 -16.46 5.84
N ARG A 61 -25.39 -16.07 4.60
CA ARG A 61 -25.41 -16.93 3.43
C ARG A 61 -24.17 -16.61 2.62
N LEU A 62 -23.37 -17.64 2.34
CA LEU A 62 -22.15 -17.44 1.58
C LEU A 62 -22.49 -17.10 0.13
N ASN A 63 -21.97 -15.98 -0.34
CA ASN A 63 -22.03 -15.61 -1.75
C ASN A 63 -21.02 -16.45 -2.57
N PRO A 64 -21.02 -16.39 -3.92
CA PRO A 64 -20.12 -17.20 -4.75
C PRO A 64 -18.64 -17.00 -4.40
N ILE A 65 -18.19 -15.74 -4.18
CA ILE A 65 -16.81 -15.43 -3.76
C ILE A 65 -16.48 -16.09 -2.43
N GLN A 66 -17.34 -15.93 -1.45
CA GLN A 66 -17.15 -16.50 -0.11
C GLN A 66 -17.14 -18.02 -0.13
N SER A 67 -18.02 -18.66 -0.91
CA SER A 67 -18.07 -20.12 -1.05
C SER A 67 -16.79 -20.66 -1.69
N LYS A 68 -16.30 -20.01 -2.76
CA LYS A 68 -15.04 -20.35 -3.40
C LYS A 68 -13.87 -20.20 -2.43
N LEU A 69 -13.77 -19.04 -1.78
CA LEU A 69 -12.69 -18.73 -0.85
C LEU A 69 -12.67 -19.69 0.35
N GLU A 70 -13.83 -20.03 0.93
CA GLU A 70 -13.92 -20.99 2.05
C GLU A 70 -13.30 -22.35 1.73
N HIS A 71 -13.50 -22.83 0.50
CA HIS A 71 -12.91 -24.10 0.03
C HIS A 71 -11.42 -23.99 -0.27
N GLU A 72 -10.96 -22.83 -0.70
CA GLU A 72 -9.60 -22.63 -1.21
C GLU A 72 -8.58 -22.20 -0.16
N LEU A 73 -9.03 -21.67 0.99
CA LEU A 73 -8.14 -21.24 2.07
C LEU A 73 -7.28 -22.38 2.59
N CYS A 74 -5.97 -22.15 2.65
CA CYS A 74 -4.98 -23.16 3.07
C CYS A 74 -4.26 -22.83 4.39
N GLY A 75 -4.49 -21.63 4.96
CA GLY A 75 -3.94 -21.20 6.24
C GLY A 75 -2.83 -20.16 6.14
N ARG A 76 -2.24 -19.97 4.98
CA ARG A 76 -1.39 -18.85 4.61
C ARG A 76 -1.94 -18.28 3.31
N ASP A 77 -2.75 -17.25 3.42
CA ASP A 77 -3.58 -16.78 2.32
C ASP A 77 -3.49 -15.28 2.15
N PHE A 78 -3.32 -14.82 0.91
CA PHE A 78 -3.35 -13.41 0.56
C PHE A 78 -4.47 -13.14 -0.45
N ILE A 79 -5.46 -12.35 -0.04
CA ILE A 79 -6.68 -12.07 -0.78
C ILE A 79 -6.64 -10.65 -1.32
N LEU A 80 -6.60 -10.53 -2.64
CA LEU A 80 -6.74 -9.28 -3.36
C LEU A 80 -8.16 -9.22 -3.93
N LYS A 81 -8.92 -8.22 -3.52
CA LYS A 81 -10.37 -8.19 -3.70
C LYS A 81 -10.91 -6.79 -4.05
N PRO A 82 -12.08 -6.69 -4.68
CA PRO A 82 -12.85 -5.46 -4.76
C PRO A 82 -13.48 -5.10 -3.41
N ARG A 83 -13.97 -3.88 -3.29
CA ARG A 83 -14.72 -3.44 -2.10
C ARG A 83 -15.99 -4.25 -1.90
N GLN A 84 -16.37 -4.45 -0.64
CA GLN A 84 -17.68 -4.94 -0.19
C GLN A 84 -18.15 -6.30 -0.78
N VAL A 85 -17.24 -7.19 -1.10
CA VAL A 85 -17.55 -8.56 -1.55
C VAL A 85 -17.68 -9.57 -0.40
N GLY A 86 -17.53 -9.13 0.84
CA GLY A 86 -17.78 -9.93 2.03
C GLY A 86 -16.63 -10.86 2.44
N CYS A 87 -15.41 -10.70 1.90
CA CYS A 87 -14.25 -11.52 2.30
C CYS A 87 -13.94 -11.36 3.80
N SER A 88 -13.88 -10.13 4.33
CA SER A 88 -13.66 -9.89 5.77
C SER A 88 -14.72 -10.59 6.62
N THR A 89 -16.01 -10.52 6.23
CA THR A 89 -17.09 -11.21 6.94
C THR A 89 -16.88 -12.72 6.97
N LEU A 90 -16.43 -13.31 5.88
CA LEU A 90 -16.12 -14.74 5.82
C LEU A 90 -14.95 -15.08 6.74
N VAL A 91 -13.84 -14.36 6.67
CA VAL A 91 -12.65 -14.64 7.49
C VAL A 91 -12.99 -14.52 8.98
N GLU A 92 -13.75 -13.51 9.38
CA GLU A 92 -14.23 -13.34 10.75
C GLU A 92 -15.12 -14.50 11.19
N ALA A 93 -16.04 -14.95 10.34
CA ALA A 93 -16.93 -16.07 10.64
C ALA A 93 -16.14 -17.40 10.80
N LEU A 94 -15.14 -17.63 9.94
CA LEU A 94 -14.25 -18.78 10.00
C LEU A 94 -13.41 -18.81 11.28
N PHE A 95 -12.84 -17.67 11.64
CA PHE A 95 -12.01 -17.54 12.82
C PHE A 95 -12.82 -17.54 14.12
N TYR A 96 -14.02 -16.96 14.08
CA TYR A 96 -14.98 -17.08 15.18
C TYR A 96 -15.40 -18.54 15.40
N HIS A 97 -15.76 -19.27 14.35
CA HIS A 97 -16.05 -20.71 14.42
C HIS A 97 -14.90 -21.49 15.06
N ASP A 98 -13.66 -21.26 14.61
CA ASP A 98 -12.48 -21.96 15.14
C ASP A 98 -12.25 -21.67 16.62
N THR A 99 -12.33 -20.39 17.01
CA THR A 99 -12.08 -19.93 18.39
C THR A 99 -13.19 -20.39 19.35
N ARG A 100 -14.44 -20.38 18.88
CA ARG A 100 -15.63 -20.75 19.69
C ARG A 100 -15.79 -22.24 19.92
N LEU A 101 -15.21 -23.08 19.05
CA LEU A 101 -15.38 -24.54 19.11
C LEU A 101 -14.14 -25.32 19.52
N LYS A 102 -12.98 -24.68 19.62
CA LYS A 102 -11.72 -25.32 19.99
C LYS A 102 -11.13 -24.72 21.24
N GLU A 103 -10.44 -25.56 22.01
CA GLU A 103 -9.73 -25.14 23.20
C GLU A 103 -8.40 -24.45 22.87
N ASN A 104 -8.00 -23.52 23.75
CA ASN A 104 -6.71 -22.81 23.70
C ASN A 104 -6.47 -22.08 22.36
N ARG A 105 -7.51 -21.49 21.76
CA ARG A 105 -7.40 -20.73 20.51
C ARG A 105 -7.29 -19.24 20.79
N ARG A 106 -6.26 -18.65 20.22
CA ARG A 106 -6.06 -17.21 20.20
C ARG A 106 -6.20 -16.68 18.79
N THR A 107 -7.18 -15.82 18.60
CA THR A 107 -7.46 -15.17 17.32
C THR A 107 -7.29 -13.67 17.45
N VAL A 108 -6.55 -13.07 16.55
CA VAL A 108 -6.41 -11.61 16.44
C VAL A 108 -6.81 -11.12 15.07
N VAL A 109 -7.53 -10.00 15.05
CA VAL A 109 -7.80 -9.22 13.86
C VAL A 109 -7.05 -7.90 13.97
N ILE A 110 -6.31 -7.57 12.93
CA ILE A 110 -5.53 -6.34 12.86
C ILE A 110 -6.01 -5.54 11.66
N ALA A 111 -6.40 -4.29 11.88
CA ALA A 111 -6.77 -3.35 10.83
C ALA A 111 -5.87 -2.11 10.86
N HIS A 112 -5.94 -1.29 9.81
CA HIS A 112 -5.08 -0.12 9.65
C HIS A 112 -5.36 0.99 10.68
N ASP A 113 -6.62 1.13 11.15
CA ASP A 113 -7.03 2.12 12.13
C ASP A 113 -7.98 1.54 13.19
N LEU A 114 -8.24 2.35 14.24
CA LEU A 114 -9.09 1.96 15.37
C LEU A 114 -10.56 1.79 14.96
N ASP A 115 -11.09 2.67 14.12
CA ASP A 115 -12.49 2.65 13.69
C ASP A 115 -12.80 1.42 12.85
N SER A 116 -11.88 1.06 11.96
CA SER A 116 -11.96 -0.17 11.15
C SER A 116 -11.89 -1.41 12.04
N THR A 117 -10.98 -1.40 13.00
CA THR A 117 -10.85 -2.46 14.01
C THR A 117 -12.15 -2.65 14.80
N GLU A 118 -12.75 -1.56 15.29
CA GLU A 118 -14.00 -1.63 16.03
C GLU A 118 -15.17 -2.11 15.15
N ARG A 119 -15.24 -1.66 13.89
CA ARG A 119 -16.28 -2.11 12.94
C ARG A 119 -16.21 -3.62 12.68
N ILE A 120 -15.01 -4.15 12.47
CA ILE A 120 -14.80 -5.58 12.27
C ILE A 120 -15.22 -6.34 13.55
N PHE A 121 -14.81 -5.87 14.71
CA PHE A 121 -15.17 -6.52 15.97
C PHE A 121 -16.68 -6.50 16.26
N GLN A 122 -17.42 -5.47 15.81
CA GLN A 122 -18.87 -5.46 15.91
C GLN A 122 -19.54 -6.60 15.13
N MET A 123 -18.97 -7.05 14.02
CA MET A 123 -19.46 -8.24 13.31
C MET A 123 -19.33 -9.49 14.18
N VAL A 124 -18.15 -9.69 14.79
CA VAL A 124 -17.92 -10.84 15.68
C VAL A 124 -18.82 -10.81 16.91
N LYS A 125 -19.04 -9.64 17.47
CA LYS A 125 -20.02 -9.47 18.56
C LYS A 125 -21.44 -9.82 18.13
N LEU A 126 -21.83 -9.44 16.93
CA LEU A 126 -23.15 -9.81 16.39
C LEU A 126 -23.28 -11.32 16.25
N PHE A 127 -22.23 -12.02 15.82
CA PHE A 127 -22.24 -13.49 15.78
C PHE A 127 -22.56 -14.08 17.15
N GLU A 128 -21.86 -13.65 18.21
CA GLU A 128 -22.08 -14.16 19.57
C GLU A 128 -23.48 -13.78 20.09
N GLN A 129 -23.93 -12.53 19.87
CA GLN A 129 -25.20 -12.04 20.35
C GLN A 129 -26.42 -12.77 19.73
N MET A 130 -26.30 -13.14 18.45
CA MET A 130 -27.38 -13.76 17.69
C MET A 130 -27.43 -15.28 17.80
N LEU A 131 -26.45 -15.91 18.47
CA LEU A 131 -26.52 -17.34 18.76
C LEU A 131 -27.76 -17.67 19.60
N PRO A 132 -28.33 -18.87 19.46
CA PRO A 132 -29.36 -19.38 20.35
C PRO A 132 -28.95 -19.26 21.83
N GLU A 133 -29.90 -18.95 22.69
CA GLU A 133 -29.64 -18.77 24.13
C GLU A 133 -29.00 -20.01 24.76
N SER A 134 -29.42 -21.21 24.34
CA SER A 134 -28.83 -22.49 24.77
C SER A 134 -27.33 -22.58 24.46
N GLU A 135 -26.90 -22.07 23.32
CA GLU A 135 -25.48 -22.04 22.93
C GLU A 135 -24.68 -21.01 23.74
N ARG A 136 -25.22 -19.82 23.94
CA ARG A 136 -24.61 -18.81 24.79
C ARG A 136 -24.51 -19.25 26.25
N ALA A 137 -25.53 -19.93 26.77
CA ALA A 137 -25.52 -20.50 28.12
C ALA A 137 -24.52 -21.67 28.26
N ARG A 138 -24.35 -22.49 27.24
CA ARG A 138 -23.40 -23.60 27.22
C ARG A 138 -21.95 -23.14 27.27
N LEU A 139 -21.62 -22.11 26.50
CA LEU A 139 -20.28 -21.49 26.41
C LEU A 139 -20.36 -19.97 26.60
N PRO A 140 -20.58 -19.49 27.82
CA PRO A 140 -20.70 -18.07 28.07
C PRO A 140 -19.36 -17.36 27.88
N ALA A 141 -19.37 -16.25 27.14
CA ALA A 141 -18.23 -15.35 27.08
C ALA A 141 -18.15 -14.56 28.39
N LYS A 142 -17.02 -14.65 29.11
CA LYS A 142 -16.81 -13.97 30.40
C LYS A 142 -16.38 -12.50 30.21
N ARG A 143 -15.61 -12.22 29.17
CA ARG A 143 -15.22 -10.87 28.78
C ARG A 143 -15.84 -10.59 27.41
N SER A 144 -16.62 -9.55 27.35
CA SER A 144 -17.18 -9.01 26.12
C SER A 144 -17.07 -7.50 26.22
N ASN A 145 -15.85 -7.00 26.07
CA ASN A 145 -15.57 -5.57 26.08
C ASN A 145 -15.46 -5.02 24.63
N ARG A 146 -14.87 -3.82 24.45
CA ARG A 146 -14.74 -3.20 23.11
C ARG A 146 -13.73 -3.88 22.19
N ARG A 147 -12.84 -4.74 22.75
CA ARG A 147 -11.70 -5.30 22.00
C ARG A 147 -11.49 -6.80 22.16
N GLU A 148 -12.27 -7.48 23.00
CA GLU A 148 -12.02 -8.88 23.35
C GLU A 148 -13.29 -9.64 23.65
N LEU A 149 -13.38 -10.89 23.14
CA LEU A 149 -14.28 -11.96 23.59
C LEU A 149 -13.44 -13.10 24.17
N TYR A 150 -13.76 -13.55 25.38
CA TYR A 150 -13.05 -14.64 26.04
C TYR A 150 -14.01 -15.71 26.55
N TRP A 151 -13.75 -16.95 26.21
CA TRP A 151 -14.53 -18.14 26.63
C TRP A 151 -13.71 -18.96 27.64
N PRO A 152 -13.94 -18.81 28.96
CA PRO A 152 -13.14 -19.45 30.00
C PRO A 152 -13.15 -20.97 29.94
N LYS A 153 -14.28 -21.58 29.56
CA LYS A 153 -14.40 -23.05 29.45
C LYS A 153 -13.47 -23.66 28.39
N LEU A 154 -13.10 -22.87 27.41
CA LEU A 154 -12.22 -23.29 26.31
C LEU A 154 -10.81 -22.71 26.46
N ASN A 155 -10.60 -21.77 27.39
CA ASN A 155 -9.38 -20.96 27.44
C ASN A 155 -9.06 -20.30 26.07
N SER A 156 -10.09 -19.86 25.34
CA SER A 156 -9.97 -19.32 23.99
C SER A 156 -10.40 -17.86 23.96
N GLU A 157 -9.73 -17.07 23.15
CA GLU A 157 -9.96 -15.62 23.05
C GLU A 157 -9.94 -15.12 21.60
N PHE A 158 -10.78 -14.14 21.34
CA PHE A 158 -10.86 -13.41 20.08
C PHE A 158 -10.69 -11.93 20.39
N TYR A 159 -9.64 -11.30 19.91
CA TYR A 159 -9.35 -9.91 20.19
C TYR A 159 -8.93 -9.15 18.94
N VAL A 160 -8.96 -7.82 19.03
CA VAL A 160 -8.67 -6.93 17.90
C VAL A 160 -7.62 -5.90 18.26
N GLY A 161 -6.86 -5.48 17.25
CA GLY A 161 -5.82 -4.48 17.39
C GLY A 161 -5.57 -3.68 16.12
N THR A 162 -4.74 -2.65 16.22
CA THR A 162 -4.35 -1.77 15.12
C THR A 162 -2.92 -2.02 14.68
N ALA A 163 -2.64 -1.89 13.39
CA ALA A 163 -1.33 -2.11 12.79
C ALA A 163 -0.23 -1.17 13.31
N GLY A 164 -0.58 0.00 13.84
CA GLY A 164 0.36 0.94 14.47
C GLY A 164 0.83 0.55 15.87
N SER A 165 0.26 -0.51 16.46
CA SER A 165 0.67 -1.01 17.78
C SER A 165 1.73 -2.10 17.62
N VAL A 166 3.00 -1.77 17.75
CA VAL A 166 4.19 -2.64 17.57
C VAL A 166 4.27 -3.83 18.53
N THR A 167 3.30 -4.00 19.44
CA THR A 167 3.33 -5.00 20.52
C THR A 167 2.61 -6.31 20.22
N PHE A 168 2.06 -6.48 19.01
CA PHE A 168 1.39 -7.74 18.66
C PHE A 168 2.37 -8.91 18.58
N GLY A 169 2.05 -9.99 19.31
CA GLY A 169 2.78 -11.26 19.24
C GLY A 169 3.98 -11.38 20.17
N ARG A 170 4.44 -10.32 20.84
CA ARG A 170 5.55 -10.46 21.79
C ARG A 170 5.10 -11.22 23.04
N GLY A 171 5.62 -12.45 23.21
CA GLY A 171 5.39 -13.29 24.39
C GLY A 171 4.10 -14.12 24.37
N GLN A 172 3.38 -14.18 23.25
CA GLN A 172 2.19 -15.02 23.11
C GLN A 172 2.14 -15.72 21.75
N THR A 173 1.72 -16.98 21.74
CA THR A 173 1.43 -17.72 20.51
C THR A 173 0.03 -17.37 20.02
N ILE A 174 -0.12 -17.05 18.74
CA ILE A 174 -1.40 -16.71 18.09
C ILE A 174 -1.74 -17.79 17.07
N ASP A 175 -2.96 -18.32 17.14
CA ASP A 175 -3.40 -19.41 16.24
C ASP A 175 -3.98 -18.90 14.93
N ASN A 176 -4.72 -17.79 14.97
CA ASN A 176 -5.34 -17.20 13.80
C ASN A 176 -5.09 -15.69 13.76
N VAL A 177 -4.60 -15.20 12.63
CA VAL A 177 -4.41 -13.77 12.37
C VAL A 177 -5.16 -13.38 11.12
N HIS A 178 -6.00 -12.37 11.23
CA HIS A 178 -6.61 -11.69 10.11
C HIS A 178 -5.98 -10.29 9.96
N ALA A 179 -5.21 -10.09 8.91
CA ALA A 179 -4.64 -8.80 8.52
C ALA A 179 -5.55 -8.13 7.50
N SER A 180 -6.45 -7.27 7.99
CA SER A 180 -7.47 -6.60 7.19
C SER A 180 -6.98 -5.28 6.62
N GLU A 181 -7.28 -5.03 5.35
CA GLU A 181 -6.87 -3.85 4.57
C GLU A 181 -5.35 -3.58 4.66
N PHE A 182 -4.57 -4.63 4.43
CA PHE A 182 -3.12 -4.67 4.61
C PHE A 182 -2.35 -3.60 3.81
N ALA A 183 -2.83 -3.26 2.60
CA ALA A 183 -2.20 -2.22 1.78
C ALA A 183 -2.27 -0.81 2.39
N PHE A 184 -3.12 -0.60 3.41
CA PHE A 184 -3.27 0.68 4.11
C PHE A 184 -2.53 0.73 5.45
N TRP A 185 -1.78 -0.31 5.80
CA TRP A 185 -1.06 -0.35 7.08
C TRP A 185 0.13 0.60 7.09
N PRO A 186 0.37 1.32 8.19
CA PRO A 186 1.66 1.96 8.41
C PRO A 186 2.71 0.87 8.66
N LYS A 187 3.85 0.93 8.00
CA LYS A 187 4.96 -0.04 8.13
C LYS A 187 4.52 -1.52 8.06
N PRO A 188 3.86 -1.94 6.97
CA PRO A 188 3.28 -3.28 6.87
C PRO A 188 4.33 -4.39 6.88
N GLU A 189 5.57 -4.12 6.49
CA GLU A 189 6.70 -5.05 6.49
C GLU A 189 7.05 -5.49 7.91
N ASP A 190 7.32 -4.53 8.81
CA ASP A 190 7.68 -4.79 10.21
C ASP A 190 6.54 -5.50 10.96
N ALA A 191 5.31 -5.06 10.69
CA ALA A 191 4.13 -5.66 11.30
C ALA A 191 3.94 -7.12 10.85
N LEU A 192 4.11 -7.42 9.56
CA LEU A 192 4.00 -8.78 9.03
C LEU A 192 5.10 -9.68 9.58
N ALA A 193 6.35 -9.21 9.65
CA ALA A 193 7.45 -9.96 10.24
C ALA A 193 7.14 -10.33 11.71
N SER A 194 6.67 -9.38 12.52
CA SER A 194 6.30 -9.62 13.92
C SER A 194 5.14 -10.63 14.07
N ILE A 195 4.15 -10.58 13.18
CA ILE A 195 3.03 -11.51 13.14
C ILE A 195 3.52 -12.92 12.83
N LEU A 196 4.38 -13.07 11.82
CA LEU A 196 4.87 -14.38 11.38
C LEU A 196 5.69 -15.09 12.45
N GLU A 197 6.44 -14.35 13.28
CA GLU A 197 7.15 -14.91 14.43
C GLU A 197 6.21 -15.38 15.56
N ALA A 198 5.04 -14.75 15.71
CA ALA A 198 4.06 -15.10 16.74
C ALA A 198 3.14 -16.27 16.35
N VAL A 199 3.05 -16.58 15.06
CA VAL A 199 2.11 -17.59 14.53
C VAL A 199 2.86 -18.86 14.16
N PRO A 200 2.61 -20.00 14.86
CA PRO A 200 3.26 -21.27 14.56
C PRO A 200 2.94 -21.76 13.14
N ALA A 201 3.71 -22.72 12.64
CA ALA A 201 3.49 -23.29 11.31
C ALA A 201 2.08 -23.85 11.11
N SER A 202 1.45 -24.37 12.17
CA SER A 202 0.06 -24.86 12.17
C SER A 202 -1.00 -23.78 12.31
N GLY A 203 -0.60 -22.54 12.63
CA GLY A 203 -1.48 -21.39 12.75
C GLY A 203 -1.87 -20.83 11.38
N ARG A 204 -2.85 -19.95 11.36
CA ARG A 204 -3.38 -19.36 10.13
C ARG A 204 -3.12 -17.86 10.09
N VAL A 205 -2.69 -17.38 8.93
CA VAL A 205 -2.59 -15.95 8.62
C VAL A 205 -3.34 -15.70 7.32
N VAL A 206 -4.40 -14.92 7.39
CA VAL A 206 -5.15 -14.45 6.23
C VAL A 206 -4.94 -12.96 6.09
N ILE A 207 -4.29 -12.57 5.01
CA ILE A 207 -4.10 -11.17 4.61
C ILE A 207 -5.18 -10.85 3.59
N GLU A 208 -5.88 -9.73 3.75
CA GLU A 208 -6.80 -9.24 2.74
C GLU A 208 -6.64 -7.74 2.51
N THR A 209 -6.84 -7.31 1.28
CA THR A 209 -6.82 -5.90 0.92
C THR A 209 -7.53 -5.62 -0.40
N THR A 210 -8.02 -4.38 -0.55
CA THR A 210 -8.16 -3.76 -1.86
C THR A 210 -6.79 -3.28 -2.33
N PRO A 211 -6.53 -3.18 -3.64
CA PRO A 211 -5.29 -2.59 -4.16
C PRO A 211 -5.12 -1.16 -3.67
N HIS A 212 -3.88 -0.75 -3.35
CA HIS A 212 -3.57 0.62 -2.96
C HIS A 212 -2.14 0.99 -3.39
N GLY A 213 -1.97 1.49 -4.61
CA GLY A 213 -0.67 1.85 -5.14
C GLY A 213 0.35 0.71 -5.17
N ARG A 214 1.56 1.01 -5.64
CA ARG A 214 2.68 0.05 -5.69
C ARG A 214 3.49 0.06 -4.39
N ASN A 215 2.82 -0.16 -3.26
CA ASN A 215 3.41 -0.21 -1.93
C ASN A 215 3.93 -1.61 -1.56
N TYR A 216 4.27 -1.84 -0.29
CA TYR A 216 4.76 -3.14 0.19
C TYR A 216 3.77 -4.29 -0.07
N ALA A 217 2.45 -4.05 0.02
CA ALA A 217 1.45 -5.09 -0.29
C ALA A 217 1.52 -5.54 -1.75
N TRP A 218 1.76 -4.60 -2.68
CA TRP A 218 2.02 -4.92 -4.08
C TRP A 218 3.32 -5.72 -4.24
N GLN A 219 4.43 -5.29 -3.62
CA GLN A 219 5.71 -6.00 -3.69
C GLN A 219 5.57 -7.43 -3.14
N PHE A 220 4.89 -7.58 -1.99
CA PHE A 220 4.65 -8.88 -1.38
C PHE A 220 3.77 -9.77 -2.26
N TRP A 221 2.72 -9.20 -2.91
CA TRP A 221 1.88 -9.91 -3.89
C TRP A 221 2.68 -10.42 -5.08
N GLN A 222 3.58 -9.61 -5.65
CA GLN A 222 4.43 -9.99 -6.78
C GLN A 222 5.43 -11.08 -6.39
N LYS A 223 6.14 -10.92 -5.28
CA LYS A 223 7.08 -11.92 -4.78
C LYS A 223 6.41 -13.28 -4.50
N GLN A 224 5.14 -13.30 -4.07
CA GLN A 224 4.37 -14.54 -3.95
C GLN A 224 4.05 -15.17 -5.32
N ALA A 225 4.00 -14.39 -6.41
CA ALA A 225 3.86 -14.92 -7.76
C ALA A 225 5.12 -15.61 -8.25
N GLU A 226 6.25 -14.99 -7.99
CA GLU A 226 7.58 -15.43 -8.44
C GLU A 226 8.06 -16.66 -7.66
N GLY A 227 7.48 -16.91 -6.49
CA GLY A 227 7.82 -18.07 -5.66
C GLY A 227 9.18 -17.95 -5.00
N ASP A 228 9.55 -16.74 -4.54
CA ASP A 228 10.82 -16.47 -3.86
C ASP A 228 11.02 -17.46 -2.70
N PRO A 229 12.09 -18.29 -2.73
CA PRO A 229 12.34 -19.30 -1.70
C PRO A 229 12.72 -18.70 -0.33
N GLY A 230 13.09 -17.42 -0.27
CA GLY A 230 13.40 -16.71 0.96
C GLY A 230 12.18 -16.20 1.73
N LEU A 231 10.98 -16.27 1.14
CA LEU A 231 9.76 -15.74 1.75
C LEU A 231 8.80 -16.84 2.20
N PRO A 232 8.05 -16.62 3.30
CA PRO A 232 6.92 -17.48 3.65
C PRO A 232 5.92 -17.55 2.50
N ARG A 233 5.52 -18.75 2.10
CA ARG A 233 4.59 -18.93 0.99
C ARG A 233 3.16 -18.64 1.42
N PHE A 234 2.50 -17.74 0.70
CA PHE A 234 1.08 -17.44 0.80
C PHE A 234 0.37 -17.83 -0.51
N LYS A 235 -0.76 -18.51 -0.39
CA LYS A 235 -1.63 -18.73 -1.54
C LYS A 235 -2.31 -17.43 -1.91
N ARG A 236 -2.21 -17.03 -3.17
CA ARG A 236 -2.86 -15.83 -3.68
C ARG A 236 -4.27 -16.14 -4.13
N HIS A 237 -5.21 -15.29 -3.73
CA HIS A 237 -6.60 -15.30 -4.18
C HIS A 237 -6.91 -13.94 -4.79
N PHE A 238 -7.29 -13.93 -6.04
CA PHE A 238 -7.74 -12.73 -6.74
C PHE A 238 -9.21 -12.86 -7.08
N PHE A 239 -9.97 -11.80 -6.80
CA PHE A 239 -11.38 -11.69 -7.18
C PHE A 239 -11.58 -10.39 -7.93
N SER A 240 -12.27 -10.50 -9.05
CA SER A 240 -12.77 -9.36 -9.82
C SER A 240 -14.14 -8.92 -9.31
N TRP A 241 -14.53 -7.68 -9.62
CA TRP A 241 -15.83 -7.18 -9.19
C TRP A 241 -16.99 -8.00 -9.76
N TRP A 242 -16.84 -8.55 -10.97
CA TRP A 242 -17.88 -9.36 -11.62
C TRP A 242 -18.08 -10.75 -11.01
N ASP A 243 -17.19 -11.20 -10.15
CA ASP A 243 -17.38 -12.44 -9.38
C ASP A 243 -18.52 -12.32 -8.34
N ASP A 244 -18.93 -11.09 -7.97
CA ASP A 244 -20.13 -10.83 -7.19
C ASP A 244 -21.29 -10.43 -8.13
N PRO A 245 -22.31 -11.28 -8.32
CA PRO A 245 -23.45 -11.01 -9.18
C PRO A 245 -24.28 -9.78 -8.74
N GLY A 246 -24.06 -9.26 -7.56
CA GLY A 246 -24.70 -8.05 -7.04
C GLY A 246 -24.21 -6.76 -7.71
N TYR A 247 -23.08 -6.76 -8.38
CA TYR A 247 -22.57 -5.58 -9.10
C TYR A 247 -23.19 -5.46 -10.48
N ARG A 248 -24.43 -5.00 -10.50
CA ARG A 248 -25.21 -4.83 -11.74
C ARG A 248 -26.23 -3.69 -11.64
N MET A 249 -26.64 -3.18 -12.78
CA MET A 249 -27.74 -2.21 -12.93
C MET A 249 -28.81 -2.80 -13.84
N GLN A 250 -30.03 -2.27 -13.72
CA GLN A 250 -31.11 -2.62 -14.66
C GLN A 250 -30.93 -1.84 -15.97
N GLY A 251 -31.12 -2.49 -17.10
CA GLY A 251 -31.07 -1.90 -18.42
C GLY A 251 -30.51 -2.87 -19.46
N CYS A 252 -30.59 -2.45 -20.70
CA CYS A 252 -30.01 -3.16 -21.85
C CYS A 252 -29.06 -2.22 -22.58
N LEU A 253 -28.01 -2.78 -23.18
CA LEU A 253 -27.05 -2.07 -24.00
C LEU A 253 -27.33 -2.38 -25.50
N ASP A 254 -27.19 -1.38 -26.32
CA ASP A 254 -27.13 -1.60 -27.77
C ASP A 254 -25.83 -2.36 -28.08
N PRO A 255 -25.90 -3.54 -28.73
CA PRO A 255 -24.70 -4.29 -29.09
C PRO A 255 -23.69 -3.49 -29.92
N ASP A 256 -24.18 -2.61 -30.81
CA ASP A 256 -23.33 -1.76 -31.64
C ASP A 256 -22.67 -0.62 -30.85
N GLY A 257 -23.21 -0.28 -29.67
CA GLY A 257 -22.69 0.74 -28.78
C GLY A 257 -21.65 0.22 -27.74
N LEU A 258 -21.20 -1.02 -27.84
CA LEU A 258 -20.15 -1.57 -27.00
C LEU A 258 -18.77 -1.16 -27.51
N SER A 259 -17.88 -0.77 -26.62
CA SER A 259 -16.46 -0.61 -26.93
C SER A 259 -15.79 -1.97 -27.20
N ASP A 260 -14.60 -1.97 -27.83
CA ASP A 260 -13.84 -3.21 -28.07
C ASP A 260 -13.47 -3.88 -26.76
N GLU A 261 -13.10 -3.11 -25.74
CA GLU A 261 -12.82 -3.61 -24.38
C GLU A 261 -14.04 -4.30 -23.76
N GLU A 262 -15.23 -3.72 -23.90
CA GLU A 262 -16.47 -4.31 -23.37
C GLU A 262 -16.90 -5.57 -24.13
N ARG A 263 -16.67 -5.62 -25.44
CA ARG A 263 -16.87 -6.83 -26.23
C ARG A 263 -15.95 -7.95 -25.74
N GLN A 264 -14.66 -7.63 -25.52
CA GLN A 264 -13.68 -8.58 -25.01
C GLN A 264 -14.05 -9.08 -23.60
N LEU A 265 -14.41 -8.18 -22.67
CA LEU A 265 -14.86 -8.55 -21.33
C LEU A 265 -16.10 -9.45 -21.34
N ARG A 266 -17.03 -9.20 -22.26
CA ARG A 266 -18.21 -10.05 -22.45
C ARG A 266 -17.84 -11.44 -22.94
N GLU A 267 -16.91 -11.54 -23.88
CA GLU A 267 -16.43 -12.82 -24.42
C GLU A 267 -15.64 -13.62 -23.40
N ASP A 268 -14.70 -12.98 -22.70
CA ASP A 268 -13.77 -13.65 -21.78
C ASP A 268 -14.43 -14.04 -20.46
N HIS A 269 -15.36 -13.22 -19.96
CA HIS A 269 -15.92 -13.34 -18.61
C HIS A 269 -17.43 -13.54 -18.56
N GLY A 270 -18.10 -13.52 -19.70
CA GLY A 270 -19.57 -13.72 -19.80
C GLY A 270 -20.38 -12.59 -19.19
N LEU A 271 -19.87 -11.35 -19.21
CA LEU A 271 -20.56 -10.22 -18.58
C LEU A 271 -21.85 -9.88 -19.33
N ASP A 272 -22.93 -9.69 -18.57
CA ASP A 272 -24.21 -9.26 -19.10
C ASP A 272 -24.34 -7.72 -19.17
N ASP A 273 -25.42 -7.26 -19.80
CA ASP A 273 -25.68 -5.82 -19.98
C ASP A 273 -25.75 -5.08 -18.65
N GLY A 274 -26.32 -5.69 -17.62
CA GLY A 274 -26.44 -5.09 -16.29
C GLY A 274 -25.10 -4.87 -15.63
N GLN A 275 -24.15 -5.80 -15.80
CA GLN A 275 -22.80 -5.69 -15.29
C GLN A 275 -22.00 -4.62 -16.07
N LEU A 276 -22.10 -4.59 -17.38
CA LEU A 276 -21.44 -3.57 -18.21
C LEU A 276 -21.98 -2.16 -17.94
N LEU A 277 -23.30 -2.00 -17.74
CA LEU A 277 -23.90 -0.73 -17.34
C LEU A 277 -23.37 -0.27 -15.98
N TRP A 278 -23.27 -1.19 -15.03
CA TRP A 278 -22.71 -0.90 -13.71
C TRP A 278 -21.24 -0.46 -13.83
N ARG A 279 -20.44 -1.16 -14.64
CA ARG A 279 -19.04 -0.82 -14.91
C ARG A 279 -18.91 0.59 -15.47
N ARG A 280 -19.70 0.96 -16.49
CA ARG A 280 -19.71 2.32 -17.08
C ARG A 280 -19.99 3.39 -16.02
N ALA A 281 -21.05 3.17 -15.23
CA ALA A 281 -21.43 4.09 -14.17
C ALA A 281 -20.33 4.25 -13.11
N LYS A 282 -19.67 3.15 -12.71
CA LYS A 282 -18.59 3.18 -11.74
C LYS A 282 -17.30 3.77 -12.30
N ARG A 283 -16.95 3.49 -13.54
CA ARG A 283 -15.81 4.15 -14.21
C ARG A 283 -16.03 5.65 -14.35
N PHE A 284 -17.24 6.07 -14.69
CA PHE A 284 -17.58 7.49 -14.72
C PHE A 284 -17.46 8.15 -13.33
N GLN A 285 -17.93 7.47 -12.27
CA GLN A 285 -17.92 7.98 -10.90
C GLN A 285 -16.50 8.06 -10.31
N LEU A 286 -15.65 7.08 -10.58
CA LEU A 286 -14.36 6.90 -9.91
C LEU A 286 -13.17 7.30 -10.78
N GLY A 287 -13.36 7.41 -12.10
CA GLY A 287 -12.26 7.66 -13.02
C GLY A 287 -11.16 6.60 -12.90
N GLU A 288 -9.93 7.04 -12.78
CA GLU A 288 -8.74 6.18 -12.64
C GLU A 288 -8.77 5.29 -11.39
N ARG A 289 -9.48 5.68 -10.33
CA ARG A 289 -9.59 4.85 -9.12
C ARG A 289 -10.45 3.60 -9.30
N PHE A 290 -11.15 3.47 -10.43
CA PHE A 290 -12.01 2.31 -10.66
C PHE A 290 -11.25 0.99 -10.54
N ASP A 291 -10.10 0.87 -11.20
CA ASP A 291 -9.32 -0.37 -11.23
C ASP A 291 -8.75 -0.74 -9.83
N GLN A 292 -8.51 0.26 -8.98
CA GLN A 292 -8.10 0.05 -7.60
C GLN A 292 -9.26 -0.43 -6.71
N GLU A 293 -10.43 0.20 -6.83
CA GLU A 293 -11.59 -0.10 -6.01
C GLU A 293 -12.34 -1.37 -6.45
N TYR A 294 -12.32 -1.61 -7.77
CA TYR A 294 -13.01 -2.71 -8.44
C TYR A 294 -12.08 -3.37 -9.46
N PRO A 295 -11.08 -4.12 -9.00
CA PRO A 295 -10.05 -4.70 -9.84
C PRO A 295 -10.61 -5.63 -10.90
N GLU A 296 -10.06 -5.53 -12.10
CA GLU A 296 -10.34 -6.38 -13.27
C GLU A 296 -9.13 -7.27 -13.60
N ASP A 297 -7.93 -6.83 -13.24
CA ASP A 297 -6.67 -7.52 -13.51
C ASP A 297 -5.71 -7.35 -12.32
N PRO A 298 -5.12 -8.44 -11.79
CA PRO A 298 -4.23 -8.36 -10.63
C PRO A 298 -2.90 -7.64 -10.87
N ALA A 299 -2.49 -7.45 -12.13
CA ALA A 299 -1.29 -6.71 -12.48
C ALA A 299 -1.56 -5.20 -12.62
N ARG A 300 -2.76 -4.83 -13.08
CA ARG A 300 -3.15 -3.46 -13.34
C ARG A 300 -3.79 -2.75 -12.16
N CYS A 301 -4.43 -3.50 -11.25
CA CYS A 301 -5.23 -2.91 -10.17
C CYS A 301 -4.42 -2.14 -9.13
N PHE A 302 -3.14 -2.41 -9.00
CA PHE A 302 -2.23 -1.61 -8.18
C PHE A 302 -1.80 -0.36 -8.95
N LEU A 303 -2.77 0.45 -9.30
CA LEU A 303 -2.51 1.75 -9.91
C LEU A 303 -1.68 2.58 -8.93
N ARG A 304 -0.89 3.49 -9.48
CA ARG A 304 -0.27 4.51 -8.65
C ARG A 304 -1.38 5.25 -7.91
N SER A 305 -1.45 5.08 -6.59
CA SER A 305 -2.35 5.85 -5.76
C SER A 305 -1.88 7.31 -5.83
N GLY A 306 -2.75 8.18 -6.28
CA GLY A 306 -2.45 9.59 -6.46
C GLY A 306 -2.40 9.99 -7.94
N ARG A 307 -2.72 11.24 -8.20
CA ARG A 307 -2.52 11.87 -9.50
C ARG A 307 -1.01 11.99 -9.70
N PRO A 308 -0.37 11.25 -10.64
CA PRO A 308 1.04 11.45 -10.89
C PRO A 308 1.28 12.92 -11.22
N VAL A 309 2.28 13.50 -10.60
CA VAL A 309 2.66 14.89 -10.87
C VAL A 309 3.36 14.97 -12.23
N PHE A 310 4.24 14.00 -12.49
CA PHE A 310 4.95 13.92 -13.77
C PHE A 310 4.20 12.93 -14.68
N GLY A 311 3.77 13.39 -15.85
CA GLY A 311 3.05 12.57 -16.82
C GLY A 311 3.88 11.36 -17.28
N GLU A 312 3.22 10.21 -17.54
CA GLU A 312 3.92 9.00 -18.00
C GLU A 312 4.75 9.23 -19.26
N GLU A 313 4.26 10.03 -20.19
CA GLU A 313 4.99 10.40 -21.41
C GLU A 313 6.21 11.27 -21.08
N ALA A 314 6.09 12.17 -20.08
CA ALA A 314 7.17 13.05 -19.64
C ALA A 314 8.31 12.32 -18.92
N VAL A 315 8.03 11.21 -18.23
CA VAL A 315 9.04 10.37 -17.59
C VAL A 315 9.50 9.22 -18.48
N GLY A 316 8.58 8.67 -19.28
CA GLY A 316 8.80 7.47 -20.09
C GLY A 316 9.88 7.60 -21.18
N TRP A 317 10.22 8.83 -21.61
CA TRP A 317 11.31 9.03 -22.56
C TRP A 317 12.70 9.07 -21.90
N LEU A 318 12.77 9.21 -20.56
CA LEU A 318 14.03 9.16 -19.83
C LEU A 318 14.64 7.74 -19.89
N GLN A 319 15.93 7.66 -20.15
CA GLN A 319 16.64 6.39 -20.21
C GLN A 319 17.67 6.34 -19.09
N SER A 320 17.55 5.35 -18.22
CA SER A 320 18.59 5.07 -17.23
C SER A 320 19.87 4.64 -17.93
N GLN A 321 21.01 5.06 -17.36
CA GLN A 321 22.34 4.71 -17.86
C GLN A 321 23.18 4.19 -16.71
N PRO A 322 24.08 3.23 -16.95
CA PRO A 322 25.05 2.84 -15.94
C PRO A 322 25.94 4.04 -15.59
N TRP A 323 26.30 4.17 -14.33
CA TRP A 323 27.25 5.23 -13.91
C TRP A 323 28.67 4.90 -14.40
N LEU A 324 29.44 5.94 -14.63
CA LEU A 324 30.83 5.87 -15.08
C LEU A 324 31.76 5.43 -13.93
N SER A 325 31.53 5.97 -12.73
CA SER A 325 32.33 5.71 -11.54
C SER A 325 31.51 5.93 -10.27
N GLY A 326 31.98 5.38 -9.14
CA GLY A 326 31.34 5.53 -7.84
C GLY A 326 30.77 4.20 -7.30
N ASP A 327 29.77 4.32 -6.42
CA ASP A 327 29.09 3.21 -5.76
C ASP A 327 27.58 3.51 -5.57
N GLU A 328 26.89 2.70 -4.78
CA GLU A 328 25.46 2.89 -4.48
C GLU A 328 25.15 4.18 -3.72
N HIS A 329 26.12 4.78 -3.02
CA HIS A 329 25.96 6.03 -2.29
C HIS A 329 26.34 7.25 -3.12
N GLU A 330 27.33 7.13 -4.01
CA GLU A 330 27.80 8.22 -4.86
C GLU A 330 28.00 7.71 -6.29
N ALA A 331 27.11 8.07 -7.21
CA ALA A 331 27.14 7.66 -8.60
C ALA A 331 27.44 8.86 -9.49
N ILE A 332 28.37 8.68 -10.43
CA ILE A 332 28.86 9.70 -11.36
C ILE A 332 28.65 9.22 -12.79
N TRP A 333 27.93 10.00 -13.58
CA TRP A 333 27.69 9.75 -15.01
C TRP A 333 28.62 10.55 -15.92
N GLU A 334 29.02 11.77 -15.46
CA GLU A 334 29.94 12.62 -16.21
C GLU A 334 30.96 13.27 -15.28
N GLU A 335 32.24 13.25 -15.67
CA GLU A 335 33.28 14.01 -14.99
C GLU A 335 33.18 15.51 -15.32
N PRO A 336 33.64 16.40 -14.43
CA PRO A 336 33.50 17.84 -14.62
C PRO A 336 34.33 18.35 -15.80
N GLU A 337 33.69 19.09 -16.70
CA GLU A 337 34.34 19.72 -17.86
C GLU A 337 34.87 21.14 -17.53
N PRO A 338 36.00 21.56 -18.14
CA PRO A 338 36.68 22.83 -17.81
C PRO A 338 35.84 24.10 -17.95
N LYS A 339 34.87 24.11 -18.85
CA LYS A 339 34.05 25.30 -19.15
C LYS A 339 32.63 25.21 -18.68
N ALA A 340 32.20 24.03 -18.18
CA ALA A 340 30.85 23.81 -17.75
C ALA A 340 30.58 24.37 -16.34
N TYR A 341 29.32 24.70 -16.08
CA TYR A 341 28.84 25.18 -14.79
C TYR A 341 27.89 24.15 -14.20
N TYR A 342 28.00 23.97 -12.89
CA TYR A 342 27.25 22.96 -12.16
C TYR A 342 26.50 23.57 -11.00
N VAL A 343 25.34 23.04 -10.68
CA VAL A 343 24.54 23.35 -9.52
C VAL A 343 24.28 22.05 -8.77
N ILE A 344 24.39 22.10 -7.45
CA ILE A 344 24.09 20.97 -6.58
C ILE A 344 22.86 21.29 -5.76
N GLY A 345 21.77 20.56 -5.95
CA GLY A 345 20.64 20.57 -5.05
C GLY A 345 20.81 19.52 -3.97
N ALA A 346 20.48 19.86 -2.74
CA ALA A 346 20.65 18.96 -1.60
C ALA A 346 19.44 19.00 -0.67
N ASP A 347 18.96 17.83 -0.32
CA ASP A 347 17.88 17.55 0.63
C ASP A 347 18.46 16.83 1.86
N PRO A 348 18.71 17.55 2.98
CA PRO A 348 19.29 16.99 4.18
C PRO A 348 18.27 16.25 5.05
N ALA A 349 18.63 15.06 5.53
CA ALA A 349 17.90 14.30 6.52
C ALA A 349 18.66 14.17 7.86
N GLU A 350 18.03 13.54 8.84
CA GLU A 350 18.60 13.38 10.18
C GLU A 350 19.82 12.44 10.25
N GLY A 351 19.91 11.52 9.29
CA GLY A 351 21.00 10.53 9.23
C GLY A 351 20.80 9.31 10.13
N LEU A 352 19.58 9.04 10.57
CA LEU A 352 19.23 7.83 11.33
C LEU A 352 19.11 6.61 10.39
N ALA A 353 19.50 5.44 10.92
CA ALA A 353 19.48 4.18 10.16
C ALA A 353 18.11 3.79 9.62
N GLU A 354 17.03 4.20 10.28
CA GLU A 354 15.63 3.94 9.90
C GLU A 354 14.90 5.20 9.36
N GLY A 355 15.63 6.31 9.16
CA GLY A 355 15.09 7.59 8.66
C GLY A 355 15.24 7.74 7.15
N ASP A 356 14.73 8.87 6.63
CA ASP A 356 14.95 9.25 5.24
C ASP A 356 16.44 9.50 4.99
N PRO A 357 16.98 9.13 3.82
CA PRO A 357 18.36 9.41 3.46
C PRO A 357 18.55 10.88 3.09
N SER A 358 19.72 11.44 3.39
CA SER A 358 20.16 12.70 2.78
C SER A 358 20.48 12.48 1.31
N ALA A 359 20.02 13.38 0.44
CA ALA A 359 20.23 13.29 -1.01
C ALA A 359 20.84 14.56 -1.61
N ALA A 360 21.69 14.38 -2.61
CA ALA A 360 22.21 15.48 -3.43
C ALA A 360 22.30 15.08 -4.89
N VAL A 361 22.00 16.03 -5.78
CA VAL A 361 22.04 15.87 -7.22
C VAL A 361 22.86 16.98 -7.84
N VAL A 362 23.82 16.62 -8.71
CA VAL A 362 24.61 17.57 -9.49
C VAL A 362 24.00 17.71 -10.88
N VAL A 363 23.67 18.93 -11.26
CA VAL A 363 23.13 19.26 -12.58
C VAL A 363 24.12 20.13 -13.33
N ARG A 364 24.49 19.70 -14.53
CA ARG A 364 25.22 20.51 -15.51
C ARG A 364 24.23 21.51 -16.11
N ARG A 365 24.58 22.77 -16.02
CA ARG A 365 23.78 23.85 -16.58
C ARG A 365 23.83 23.84 -18.10
N PRO A 366 22.72 24.12 -18.82
CA PRO A 366 22.73 24.29 -20.27
C PRO A 366 23.68 25.43 -20.69
N GLU A 367 24.40 25.20 -21.76
CA GLU A 367 25.29 26.23 -22.34
C GLU A 367 24.50 27.28 -23.11
N ASP A 368 23.42 26.85 -23.74
CA ASP A 368 22.48 27.70 -24.49
C ASP A 368 21.04 27.13 -24.40
N ALA A 369 20.10 27.82 -25.04
CA ALA A 369 18.68 27.40 -25.01
C ALA A 369 18.37 26.09 -25.75
N SER A 370 19.28 25.58 -26.57
CA SER A 370 19.14 24.32 -27.32
C SER A 370 19.73 23.11 -26.61
N THR A 371 20.57 23.33 -25.61
CA THR A 371 21.25 22.31 -24.83
C THR A 371 20.42 21.95 -23.60
N PRO A 372 20.07 20.67 -23.36
CA PRO A 372 19.35 20.29 -22.15
C PRO A 372 20.25 20.39 -20.90
N ALA A 373 19.67 20.73 -19.76
CA ALA A 373 20.29 20.50 -18.45
C ALA A 373 20.48 19.00 -18.25
N ARG A 374 21.54 18.59 -17.57
CA ARG A 374 21.82 17.16 -17.38
C ARG A 374 22.21 16.87 -15.94
N MET A 375 21.57 15.90 -15.33
CA MET A 375 22.03 15.30 -14.09
C MET A 375 23.31 14.51 -14.38
N VAL A 376 24.41 14.85 -13.69
CA VAL A 376 25.74 14.26 -13.93
C VAL A 376 26.28 13.46 -12.78
N ALA A 377 25.77 13.68 -11.56
CA ALA A 377 26.12 12.89 -10.39
C ALA A 377 24.96 12.89 -9.36
N ARG A 378 25.00 11.87 -8.50
CA ARG A 378 24.09 11.69 -7.36
C ARG A 378 24.88 11.26 -6.13
N MET A 379 24.42 11.77 -4.97
CA MET A 379 24.83 11.28 -3.67
C MET A 379 23.59 10.99 -2.85
N ARG A 380 23.53 9.81 -2.17
CA ARG A 380 22.41 9.44 -1.31
C ARG A 380 22.87 8.49 -0.20
N GLY A 381 22.48 8.76 1.03
CA GLY A 381 22.80 7.89 2.15
C GLY A 381 22.39 8.48 3.49
N GLN A 382 22.52 7.68 4.53
CA GLN A 382 22.18 8.06 5.90
C GLN A 382 23.43 8.61 6.60
N TRP A 383 23.63 9.92 6.53
CA TRP A 383 24.77 10.59 7.14
C TRP A 383 24.32 11.67 8.14
N PRO A 384 24.99 11.77 9.29
CA PRO A 384 24.81 12.93 10.16
C PRO A 384 25.02 14.26 9.38
N PRO A 385 24.35 15.36 9.78
CA PRO A 385 24.40 16.63 9.06
C PRO A 385 25.79 17.19 8.81
N ASP A 386 26.72 17.04 9.73
CA ASP A 386 28.13 17.45 9.60
C ASP A 386 28.89 16.63 8.56
N VAL A 387 28.68 15.30 8.55
CA VAL A 387 29.26 14.39 7.54
C VAL A 387 28.71 14.68 6.17
N PHE A 388 27.40 14.91 6.06
CA PHE A 388 26.76 15.25 4.79
C PHE A 388 27.26 16.60 4.26
N ALA A 389 27.42 17.61 5.14
CA ALA A 389 28.00 18.90 4.76
C ALA A 389 29.43 18.77 4.22
N ALA A 390 30.28 17.96 4.86
CA ALA A 390 31.64 17.70 4.39
C ALA A 390 31.64 17.03 3.00
N LYS A 391 30.76 16.06 2.79
CA LYS A 391 30.57 15.39 1.49
C LYS A 391 30.06 16.35 0.42
N LEU A 392 29.07 17.19 0.72
CA LEU A 392 28.58 18.24 -0.19
C LEU A 392 29.68 19.22 -0.59
N HIS A 393 30.50 19.64 0.37
CA HIS A 393 31.63 20.52 0.09
C HIS A 393 32.66 19.85 -0.83
N ALA A 394 33.01 18.58 -0.58
CA ALA A 394 33.90 17.82 -1.45
C ALA A 394 33.32 17.67 -2.86
N LEU A 395 32.03 17.33 -2.98
CA LEU A 395 31.32 17.24 -4.25
C LEU A 395 31.30 18.57 -5.00
N SER A 396 31.03 19.69 -4.30
CA SER A 396 31.08 21.04 -4.88
C SER A 396 32.46 21.35 -5.45
N LYS A 397 33.53 21.05 -4.72
CA LYS A 397 34.91 21.24 -5.20
C LYS A 397 35.22 20.38 -6.41
N ARG A 398 34.81 19.10 -6.41
CA ARG A 398 34.96 18.21 -7.56
C ARG A 398 34.31 18.82 -8.81
N TYR A 399 33.10 19.34 -8.68
CA TYR A 399 32.37 19.99 -9.77
C TYR A 399 32.62 21.50 -9.86
N ARG A 400 33.88 21.91 -9.67
CA ARG A 400 34.40 23.27 -9.94
C ARG A 400 33.77 24.35 -9.08
N GLU A 401 33.69 24.11 -7.78
CA GLU A 401 32.99 24.95 -6.82
C GLU A 401 31.52 25.20 -7.22
N ALA A 402 30.83 24.12 -7.59
CA ALA A 402 29.41 24.16 -7.93
C ALA A 402 28.58 24.82 -6.81
N GLU A 403 27.64 25.65 -7.22
CA GLU A 403 26.75 26.35 -6.29
C GLU A 403 25.83 25.34 -5.57
N LEU A 404 25.84 25.37 -4.22
CA LEU A 404 25.06 24.49 -3.37
C LEU A 404 23.70 25.09 -3.04
N VAL A 405 22.62 24.44 -3.45
CA VAL A 405 21.23 24.81 -3.14
C VAL A 405 20.71 23.80 -2.12
N VAL A 406 20.85 24.13 -0.85
CA VAL A 406 20.49 23.23 0.25
C VAL A 406 19.10 23.57 0.76
N GLU A 407 18.23 22.57 0.95
CA GLU A 407 16.97 22.77 1.65
C GLU A 407 17.24 23.21 3.09
N ARG A 408 16.58 24.31 3.51
CA ARG A 408 16.84 24.94 4.80
C ARG A 408 15.99 24.37 5.94
N ASN A 409 14.99 23.57 5.64
CA ASN A 409 14.06 23.02 6.62
C ASN A 409 14.77 22.05 7.57
N ASN A 410 14.28 21.90 8.78
CA ASN A 410 14.73 20.91 9.76
C ASN A 410 16.27 20.80 9.89
N HIS A 411 16.84 19.68 9.45
CA HIS A 411 18.28 19.38 9.53
C HIS A 411 19.13 20.23 8.58
N GLY A 412 18.52 20.89 7.60
CA GLY A 412 19.20 21.79 6.66
C GLY A 412 19.89 22.97 7.33
N HIS A 413 19.37 23.46 8.46
CA HIS A 413 20.05 24.53 9.22
C HIS A 413 21.43 24.08 9.72
N SER A 414 21.56 22.86 10.22
CA SER A 414 22.84 22.30 10.69
C SER A 414 23.82 22.13 9.54
N VAL A 415 23.37 21.58 8.41
CA VAL A 415 24.19 21.44 7.20
C VAL A 415 24.68 22.79 6.68
N LEU A 416 23.83 23.83 6.65
CA LEU A 416 24.19 25.17 6.21
C LEU A 416 25.22 25.82 7.13
N MET A 417 25.12 25.59 8.45
CA MET A 417 26.13 26.09 9.39
C MET A 417 27.50 25.44 9.16
N GLU A 418 27.56 24.13 8.99
CA GLU A 418 28.81 23.43 8.69
C GLU A 418 29.40 23.86 7.33
N LEU A 419 28.59 23.99 6.29
CA LEU A 419 29.03 24.50 4.99
C LEU A 419 29.62 25.89 5.07
N LYS A 420 29.08 26.74 5.93
CA LYS A 420 29.64 28.08 6.22
C LYS A 420 31.03 27.98 6.85
N TYR A 421 31.25 27.08 7.84
CA TYR A 421 32.58 26.87 8.44
C TYR A 421 33.58 26.31 7.41
N LEU A 422 33.13 25.47 6.48
CA LEU A 422 33.94 24.94 5.39
C LEU A 422 34.22 25.95 4.27
N GLY A 423 33.62 27.14 4.30
CA GLY A 423 33.75 28.17 3.26
C GLY A 423 33.13 27.76 1.91
N ALA A 424 32.10 26.95 1.94
CA ALA A 424 31.42 26.47 0.74
C ALA A 424 30.57 27.58 0.08
N TYR A 425 30.44 27.49 -1.25
CA TYR A 425 29.61 28.43 -2.00
C TYR A 425 28.14 27.98 -1.98
N VAL A 426 27.31 28.65 -1.18
CA VAL A 426 25.91 28.34 -0.96
C VAL A 426 25.01 29.38 -1.59
N TRP A 427 24.02 28.95 -2.34
CA TRP A 427 22.96 29.77 -2.91
C TRP A 427 22.15 30.49 -1.82
N ARG A 428 21.74 31.75 -2.11
CA ARG A 428 20.96 32.58 -1.19
C ARG A 428 19.65 33.02 -1.79
N ASP A 429 18.59 32.92 -1.02
CA ASP A 429 17.27 33.42 -1.38
C ASP A 429 17.19 34.94 -1.19
N ILE A 430 17.11 35.68 -2.30
CA ILE A 430 17.04 37.14 -2.33
C ILE A 430 15.58 37.63 -2.37
N GLN A 431 14.61 36.77 -2.61
CA GLN A 431 13.24 37.18 -2.95
C GLN A 431 12.34 37.47 -1.74
N ARG A 432 12.80 37.31 -0.50
CA ARG A 432 11.99 37.61 0.68
C ARG A 432 12.04 39.06 1.11
N ALA A 433 10.84 39.58 1.42
CA ALA A 433 10.64 40.96 1.88
C ALA A 433 11.52 41.28 3.08
N GLY A 434 12.40 42.30 2.94
CA GLY A 434 13.28 42.78 4.00
C GLY A 434 14.74 42.92 3.63
N GLY A 435 15.18 42.46 2.45
CA GLY A 435 16.49 42.81 1.87
C GLY A 435 17.71 42.03 2.39
N GLN A 436 17.57 41.07 3.33
CA GLN A 436 18.68 40.18 3.69
C GLN A 436 18.54 38.84 2.96
N ALA A 437 19.55 38.50 2.15
CA ALA A 437 19.65 37.23 1.47
C ALA A 437 19.95 36.10 2.49
N GLU A 438 19.05 35.11 2.63
CA GLU A 438 19.25 34.00 3.53
C GLU A 438 19.85 32.77 2.81
N PRO A 439 20.81 32.06 3.41
CA PRO A 439 21.40 30.87 2.79
C PRO A 439 20.41 29.71 2.75
N GLY A 440 20.44 28.96 1.64
CA GLY A 440 19.58 27.81 1.41
C GLY A 440 18.17 28.17 0.99
N PHE A 441 17.44 27.14 0.54
CA PHE A 441 16.07 27.25 0.02
C PHE A 441 15.06 26.83 1.11
N LEU A 442 14.05 27.67 1.39
CA LEU A 442 12.98 27.31 2.31
C LEU A 442 11.85 26.61 1.56
N THR A 443 11.65 25.34 1.81
CA THR A 443 10.55 24.56 1.25
C THR A 443 9.29 24.79 2.07
N THR A 444 8.29 25.36 1.41
CA THR A 444 6.90 25.48 1.87
C THR A 444 6.02 24.78 0.82
N GLN A 445 4.74 24.55 1.12
CA GLN A 445 3.83 23.99 0.12
C GLN A 445 3.85 24.78 -1.20
N ALA A 446 3.84 26.10 -1.13
CA ALA A 446 3.89 26.96 -2.31
C ALA A 446 5.21 26.87 -3.07
N SER A 447 6.36 26.89 -2.38
CA SER A 447 7.67 26.80 -3.04
C SER A 447 7.96 25.39 -3.56
N LYS A 448 7.48 24.34 -2.87
CA LYS A 448 7.53 22.96 -3.35
C LYS A 448 6.79 22.80 -4.69
N THR A 449 5.60 23.39 -4.81
CA THR A 449 4.85 23.42 -6.08
C THR A 449 5.67 24.06 -7.20
N VAL A 450 6.35 25.21 -6.93
CA VAL A 450 7.18 25.86 -7.95
C VAL A 450 8.38 25.01 -8.38
N LEU A 451 9.02 24.28 -7.46
CA LEU A 451 10.10 23.35 -7.79
C LEU A 451 9.60 22.24 -8.73
N VAL A 452 8.48 21.66 -8.38
CA VAL A 452 7.86 20.53 -9.09
C VAL A 452 7.36 20.95 -10.48
N ASP A 453 6.69 22.09 -10.58
CA ASP A 453 6.23 22.65 -11.86
C ASP A 453 7.39 22.91 -12.84
N ARG A 454 8.54 23.35 -12.32
CA ARG A 454 9.75 23.54 -13.15
C ARG A 454 10.33 22.24 -13.63
N LEU A 455 10.35 21.20 -12.78
CA LEU A 455 10.77 19.85 -13.18
C LEU A 455 9.84 19.29 -14.26
N ASP A 456 8.52 19.34 -14.04
CA ASP A 456 7.53 18.86 -14.99
C ASP A 456 7.66 19.57 -16.35
N LYS A 457 7.82 20.90 -16.33
CA LYS A 457 8.08 21.66 -17.55
C LYS A 457 9.36 21.19 -18.25
N GLY A 458 10.47 21.04 -17.50
CA GLY A 458 11.74 20.58 -18.05
C GLY A 458 11.67 19.19 -18.69
N LEU A 459 10.87 18.30 -18.13
CA LEU A 459 10.62 16.95 -18.66
C LEU A 459 9.76 16.99 -19.93
N ARG A 460 8.63 17.71 -19.92
CA ARG A 460 7.74 17.83 -21.07
C ARG A 460 8.41 18.49 -22.27
N GLU A 461 9.25 19.50 -22.02
CA GLU A 461 10.01 20.20 -23.07
C GLU A 461 11.30 19.47 -23.45
N LYS A 462 11.60 18.32 -22.81
CA LYS A 462 12.85 17.55 -23.00
C LYS A 462 14.12 18.35 -22.77
N CYS A 463 14.05 19.33 -21.87
CA CYS A 463 15.16 20.23 -21.50
C CYS A 463 15.95 19.71 -20.29
N LEU A 464 15.63 18.53 -19.76
CA LEU A 464 16.31 17.90 -18.64
C LEU A 464 16.57 16.42 -18.91
N LEU A 465 17.82 15.98 -18.83
CA LEU A 465 18.23 14.59 -18.94
C LEU A 465 18.57 14.02 -17.56
N VAL A 466 17.97 12.91 -17.21
CA VAL A 466 18.15 12.21 -15.93
C VAL A 466 18.57 10.77 -16.19
N PRO A 467 19.86 10.41 -16.02
CA PRO A 467 20.36 9.06 -16.27
C PRO A 467 20.20 8.11 -15.07
N CYS A 468 19.80 8.63 -13.91
CA CYS A 468 19.70 7.87 -12.66
C CYS A 468 18.38 7.11 -12.56
N GLU A 469 18.43 5.78 -12.55
CA GLU A 469 17.25 4.93 -12.42
C GLU A 469 16.45 5.21 -11.14
N ALA A 470 17.15 5.38 -10.00
CA ALA A 470 16.49 5.69 -8.73
C ALA A 470 15.71 7.02 -8.79
N THR A 471 16.30 8.07 -9.40
CA THR A 471 15.63 9.37 -9.56
C THR A 471 14.44 9.25 -10.51
N ILE A 472 14.56 8.51 -11.61
CA ILE A 472 13.45 8.24 -12.53
C ILE A 472 12.33 7.49 -11.80
N GLY A 473 12.68 6.52 -10.95
CA GLY A 473 11.73 5.77 -10.14
C GLY A 473 10.96 6.64 -9.14
N GLU A 474 11.67 7.53 -8.42
CA GLU A 474 11.04 8.49 -7.52
C GLU A 474 10.12 9.48 -8.28
N MET A 475 10.58 10.03 -9.42
CA MET A 475 9.74 10.89 -10.27
C MET A 475 8.49 10.16 -10.73
N ALA A 476 8.64 8.92 -11.14
CA ALA A 476 7.53 8.09 -11.56
C ALA A 476 6.53 7.78 -10.44
N ALA A 477 6.96 7.79 -9.17
CA ALA A 477 6.12 7.56 -8.00
C ALA A 477 5.55 8.85 -7.38
N TYR A 478 6.10 10.02 -7.75
CA TYR A 478 5.75 11.31 -7.17
C TYR A 478 4.33 11.75 -7.55
N GLN A 479 3.51 12.14 -6.57
CA GLN A 479 2.08 12.30 -6.77
C GLN A 479 1.45 13.41 -5.91
N HIS A 480 0.23 13.80 -6.27
CA HIS A 480 -0.64 14.56 -5.38
C HIS A 480 -1.18 13.61 -4.30
N LEU A 481 -0.91 13.92 -3.03
CA LEU A 481 -1.40 13.15 -1.89
C LEU A 481 -2.85 13.52 -1.53
N ASP A 482 -3.51 12.69 -0.74
CA ASP A 482 -4.93 12.87 -0.37
C ASP A 482 -5.18 14.16 0.46
N ASP A 483 -4.18 14.67 1.14
CA ASP A 483 -4.22 15.94 1.88
C ASP A 483 -3.98 17.18 0.99
N GLY A 484 -3.81 16.98 -0.31
CA GLY A 484 -3.53 18.02 -1.30
C GLY A 484 -2.06 18.45 -1.37
N SER A 485 -1.17 17.81 -0.62
CA SER A 485 0.27 18.04 -0.73
C SER A 485 0.88 17.26 -1.91
N LEU A 486 2.14 17.55 -2.22
CA LEU A 486 2.93 16.84 -3.23
C LEU A 486 3.98 15.98 -2.54
N GLY A 487 4.16 14.73 -2.97
CA GLY A 487 5.18 13.87 -2.35
C GLY A 487 5.16 12.44 -2.86
N ALA A 488 6.03 11.62 -2.29
CA ALA A 488 6.03 10.19 -2.48
C ALA A 488 4.90 9.53 -1.68
N PRO A 489 4.30 8.43 -2.18
CA PRO A 489 3.36 7.63 -1.40
C PRO A 489 4.06 6.97 -0.19
N SER A 490 3.28 6.56 0.81
CA SER A 490 3.82 5.88 2.00
C SER A 490 4.70 4.69 1.62
N GLY A 491 5.91 4.63 2.17
CA GLY A 491 6.92 3.61 1.88
C GLY A 491 7.75 3.86 0.61
N ALA A 492 7.59 5.00 -0.04
CA ALA A 492 8.47 5.49 -1.12
C ALA A 492 9.17 6.78 -0.69
N HIS A 493 10.20 7.17 -1.42
CA HIS A 493 11.02 8.35 -1.15
C HIS A 493 10.85 9.40 -2.24
N ASP A 494 11.10 10.68 -1.90
CA ASP A 494 11.12 11.82 -2.83
C ASP A 494 12.37 12.70 -2.70
N ASP A 495 13.37 12.25 -1.94
CA ASP A 495 14.59 13.00 -1.62
C ASP A 495 15.37 13.42 -2.87
N LEU A 496 15.48 12.51 -3.85
CA LEU A 496 16.17 12.80 -5.13
C LEU A 496 15.35 13.72 -6.02
N VAL A 497 14.02 13.66 -5.98
CA VAL A 497 13.14 14.58 -6.71
C VAL A 497 13.29 15.98 -6.14
N ILE A 498 13.30 16.14 -4.82
CA ILE A 498 13.49 17.44 -4.15
C ILE A 498 14.90 17.98 -4.45
N ALA A 499 15.95 17.19 -4.28
CA ALA A 499 17.32 17.58 -4.59
C ALA A 499 17.47 18.02 -6.06
N LEU A 500 16.89 17.28 -7.01
CA LEU A 500 16.89 17.65 -8.42
C LEU A 500 16.10 18.94 -8.68
N GLY A 501 14.94 19.10 -8.03
CA GLY A 501 14.13 20.33 -8.11
C GLY A 501 14.89 21.56 -7.65
N LEU A 502 15.60 21.47 -6.54
CA LEU A 502 16.45 22.55 -6.02
C LEU A 502 17.56 22.92 -6.99
N ALA A 503 18.27 21.95 -7.56
CA ALA A 503 19.29 22.20 -8.57
C ALA A 503 18.71 22.88 -9.81
N MET A 504 17.59 22.37 -10.33
CA MET A 504 16.93 22.92 -11.52
C MET A 504 16.35 24.31 -11.28
N TYR A 505 15.88 24.59 -10.07
CA TYR A 505 15.36 25.91 -9.71
C TYR A 505 16.40 27.00 -9.95
N VAL A 506 17.66 26.79 -9.58
CA VAL A 506 18.76 27.73 -9.75
C VAL A 506 19.39 27.62 -11.14
N CYS A 507 19.48 26.41 -11.68
CA CYS A 507 20.04 26.12 -12.99
C CYS A 507 19.38 26.92 -14.13
N LEU A 508 18.07 27.17 -14.04
CA LEU A 508 17.28 27.89 -15.03
C LEU A 508 17.19 29.41 -14.78
N GLN A 509 17.74 29.91 -13.67
CA GLN A 509 17.76 31.36 -13.42
C GLN A 509 18.83 32.08 -14.24
N PRO A 510 18.60 33.33 -14.67
CA PRO A 510 19.65 34.14 -15.25
C PRO A 510 20.82 34.28 -14.26
N ARG A 511 22.04 34.19 -14.75
CA ARG A 511 23.22 34.36 -13.91
C ARG A 511 23.28 35.78 -13.37
N ALA A 512 23.19 35.93 -12.04
CA ALA A 512 23.48 37.22 -11.41
C ALA A 512 24.97 37.50 -11.56
N VAL A 513 25.31 38.65 -12.14
CA VAL A 513 26.70 39.06 -12.43
C VAL A 513 27.47 39.49 -11.17
N SER A 514 26.83 39.49 -10.00
CA SER A 514 27.43 39.88 -8.72
C SER A 514 27.40 38.71 -7.73
N GLN A 515 28.48 37.99 -7.69
CA GLN A 515 28.72 36.96 -6.67
C GLN A 515 29.58 37.55 -5.56
N ILE A 516 29.00 37.77 -4.41
CA ILE A 516 29.74 38.10 -3.21
C ILE A 516 30.34 36.81 -2.67
N ARG A 517 31.65 36.62 -2.80
CA ARG A 517 32.38 35.59 -2.08
C ARG A 517 32.30 35.87 -0.59
N TRP A 518 32.13 34.85 0.22
CA TRP A 518 32.35 34.95 1.65
C TRP A 518 33.83 35.25 1.90
N ILE A 519 34.12 36.34 2.63
CA ILE A 519 35.41 36.59 3.26
C ILE A 519 35.31 36.13 4.70
#